data_a4856a98017096a4e32d0588cf9d400b
#
_entry.id   a4856a98017096a4e32d0588cf9d400b
#
_cell.length_a   1.000
_cell.length_b   1.000
_cell.length_c   1.000
_cell.angle_alpha   90.00
_cell.angle_beta   90.00
_cell.angle_gamma   90.00
#
_symmetry.space_group_name_H-M   'P 1'
#
loop_
_entity.id
_entity.type
_entity.pdbx_description
1 polymer ?
#
loop_
_entity_poly.entity_id
_entity_poly.type
_entity_poly.pdbx_seq_one_letter_code
_entity_poly.pdbx_strand_id
1 'polypeptide(L)'
;MHALQDRPYFFDEGVRFQCLRCGGCCTGEPGIVYADQDEILPIAEFLDISPELLKERYLNPFQDGFVVREAEDGRCVFFENGCVIYPVRPLQCRTFPFWFSNMRSLFSWKEVCTRCPGIGKGRLYTREEILLSIQASLPIFEVVWEGDSKP
;
A
#
# COMPACT_ATOMS: atom_id res chain seq x y z
N MET A 1 1.82 -20.64 -6.53
CA MET A 1 1.97 -20.35 -5.09
C MET A 1 1.30 -21.39 -4.22
N HIS A 2 1.48 -22.65 -4.58
CA HIS A 2 0.89 -23.75 -3.80
C HIS A 2 1.35 -23.76 -2.36
N ALA A 3 2.62 -23.44 -2.12
CA ALA A 3 3.16 -23.46 -0.76
C ALA A 3 2.47 -22.47 0.16
N LEU A 4 2.00 -21.34 -0.37
CA LEU A 4 1.29 -20.35 0.42
C LEU A 4 -0.14 -20.78 0.72
N GLN A 5 -0.77 -21.53 -0.18
CA GLN A 5 -2.17 -21.93 -0.02
C GLN A 5 -2.35 -23.20 0.82
N ASP A 6 -1.32 -24.03 0.89
CA ASP A 6 -1.42 -25.37 1.50
C ASP A 6 -1.01 -25.43 2.96
N ARG A 7 -0.83 -24.28 3.62
CA ARG A 7 -0.38 -24.24 5.00
C ARG A 7 -1.34 -23.41 5.86
N PRO A 8 -1.42 -23.69 7.17
CA PRO A 8 -2.25 -22.88 8.05
C PRO A 8 -1.63 -21.51 8.33
N TYR A 9 -2.49 -20.52 8.51
CA TYR A 9 -2.10 -19.17 8.85
C TYR A 9 -2.97 -18.65 10.00
N PHE A 10 -2.45 -17.67 10.73
CA PHE A 10 -3.24 -17.06 11.81
C PHE A 10 -4.51 -16.37 11.28
N PHE A 11 -4.56 -16.06 9.99
CA PHE A 11 -5.70 -15.39 9.37
C PHE A 11 -6.62 -16.34 8.59
N ASP A 12 -6.56 -17.66 8.87
CA ASP A 12 -7.38 -18.65 8.14
C ASP A 12 -8.87 -18.37 8.20
N GLU A 13 -9.35 -17.78 9.29
CA GLU A 13 -10.76 -17.45 9.45
C GLU A 13 -11.10 -16.03 8.93
N GLY A 14 -10.12 -15.39 8.32
CA GLY A 14 -10.30 -14.06 7.76
C GLY A 14 -9.94 -12.95 8.73
N VAL A 15 -9.98 -11.72 8.23
CA VAL A 15 -9.70 -10.51 9.02
C VAL A 15 -10.70 -9.44 8.61
N ARG A 16 -11.28 -8.77 9.57
CA ARG A 16 -12.10 -7.60 9.28
C ARG A 16 -11.21 -6.38 9.13
N PHE A 17 -11.51 -5.60 8.12
CA PHE A 17 -10.76 -4.37 7.86
C PHE A 17 -11.63 -3.37 7.13
N GLN A 18 -11.53 -2.12 7.54
CA GLN A 18 -12.14 -0.98 6.85
C GLN A 18 -11.17 0.19 6.95
N CYS A 19 -10.78 0.75 5.81
CA CYS A 19 -9.94 1.94 5.84
C CYS A 19 -10.73 3.09 6.42
N LEU A 20 -10.30 3.61 7.55
CA LEU A 20 -10.93 4.75 8.22
C LEU A 20 -10.37 6.07 7.74
N ARG A 21 -9.48 6.03 6.73
CA ARG A 21 -8.82 7.21 6.18
C ARG A 21 -8.11 8.03 7.27
N CYS A 22 -7.56 7.30 8.25
CA CYS A 22 -6.87 7.93 9.39
C CYS A 22 -5.51 8.51 9.02
N GLY A 23 -5.00 8.16 7.83
CA GLY A 23 -3.70 8.63 7.39
C GLY A 23 -2.53 7.81 7.93
N GLY A 24 -2.78 6.72 8.65
CA GLY A 24 -1.71 5.90 9.21
C GLY A 24 -0.75 5.35 8.17
N CYS A 25 -1.26 4.99 6.99
CA CYS A 25 -0.42 4.54 5.88
C CYS A 25 0.18 5.70 5.08
N CYS A 26 -0.29 6.93 5.33
CA CYS A 26 0.17 8.14 4.64
C CYS A 26 1.03 9.04 5.52
N THR A 27 0.88 8.95 6.83
CA THR A 27 1.49 9.85 7.81
C THR A 27 2.39 9.16 8.82
N GLY A 28 2.53 7.83 8.73
CA GLY A 28 3.39 7.06 9.63
C GLY A 28 4.86 7.28 9.32
N GLU A 29 5.69 6.31 9.65
CA GLU A 29 7.11 6.40 9.32
C GLU A 29 7.27 6.62 7.82
N PRO A 30 8.27 7.43 7.42
CA PRO A 30 8.53 7.64 6.00
C PRO A 30 8.67 6.30 5.29
N GLY A 31 7.85 6.08 4.29
CA GLY A 31 7.86 4.86 3.53
C GLY A 31 7.71 5.18 2.06
N ILE A 32 8.27 4.33 1.22
CA ILE A 32 8.18 4.50 -0.21
C ILE A 32 6.84 3.97 -0.68
N VAL A 33 6.07 4.82 -1.37
CA VAL A 33 4.85 4.41 -2.05
C VAL A 33 5.16 4.37 -3.54
N TYR A 34 5.23 3.18 -4.09
CA TYR A 34 5.61 2.94 -5.48
C TYR A 34 4.37 2.89 -6.38
N ALA A 35 4.48 3.49 -7.56
CA ALA A 35 3.46 3.40 -8.61
C ALA A 35 4.17 3.14 -9.94
N ASP A 36 3.68 2.17 -10.70
CA ASP A 36 4.25 1.87 -12.01
C ASP A 36 3.63 2.76 -13.10
N GLN A 37 4.12 2.61 -14.32
CA GLN A 37 3.67 3.41 -15.46
C GLN A 37 2.16 3.28 -15.69
N ASP A 38 1.60 2.10 -15.47
CA ASP A 38 0.19 1.86 -15.71
C ASP A 38 -0.70 2.47 -14.63
N GLU A 39 -0.18 2.61 -13.42
CA GLU A 39 -0.95 3.14 -12.30
C GLU A 39 -1.07 4.66 -12.34
N ILE A 40 -0.11 5.35 -12.94
CA ILE A 40 -0.14 6.82 -12.96
C ILE A 40 -1.20 7.38 -13.90
N LEU A 41 -1.60 6.66 -14.93
CA LEU A 41 -2.60 7.14 -15.87
C LEU A 41 -3.97 7.35 -15.21
N PRO A 42 -4.52 6.37 -14.45
CA PRO A 42 -5.78 6.59 -13.74
C PRO A 42 -5.70 7.71 -12.71
N ILE A 43 -4.57 7.88 -12.05
CA ILE A 43 -4.39 8.95 -11.08
C ILE A 43 -4.46 10.32 -11.76
N ALA A 44 -3.74 10.47 -12.87
CA ALA A 44 -3.76 11.72 -13.64
C ALA A 44 -5.17 12.05 -14.12
N GLU A 45 -5.87 11.04 -14.64
CA GLU A 45 -7.24 11.20 -15.11
C GLU A 45 -8.18 11.62 -13.97
N PHE A 46 -8.05 10.98 -12.81
CA PHE A 46 -8.86 11.29 -11.63
C PHE A 46 -8.65 12.73 -11.17
N LEU A 47 -7.40 13.21 -11.21
CA LEU A 47 -7.06 14.57 -10.80
C LEU A 47 -7.28 15.60 -11.91
N ASP A 48 -7.67 15.15 -13.09
CA ASP A 48 -7.89 16.01 -14.27
C ASP A 48 -6.65 16.81 -14.65
N ILE A 49 -5.50 16.14 -14.65
CA ILE A 49 -4.22 16.71 -15.09
C ILE A 49 -3.53 15.73 -16.04
N SER A 50 -2.53 16.25 -16.78
CA SER A 50 -1.76 15.36 -17.65
C SER A 50 -0.83 14.46 -16.85
N PRO A 51 -0.47 13.29 -17.40
CA PRO A 51 0.53 12.44 -16.73
C PRO A 51 1.86 13.17 -16.50
N GLU A 52 2.27 14.04 -17.41
CA GLU A 52 3.50 14.81 -17.28
C GLU A 52 3.43 15.74 -16.08
N LEU A 53 2.29 16.41 -15.89
CA LEU A 53 2.10 17.31 -14.77
C LEU A 53 2.05 16.53 -13.44
N LEU A 54 1.43 15.34 -13.46
CA LEU A 54 1.42 14.45 -12.28
C LEU A 54 2.83 14.09 -11.87
N LYS A 55 3.66 13.69 -12.83
CA LYS A 55 5.05 13.33 -12.57
C LYS A 55 5.84 14.50 -11.99
N GLU A 56 5.63 15.68 -12.57
CA GLU A 56 6.35 16.87 -12.14
C GLU A 56 5.98 17.29 -10.72
N ARG A 57 4.71 17.26 -10.38
CA ARG A 57 4.21 17.81 -9.12
C ARG A 57 4.21 16.83 -7.96
N TYR A 58 3.97 15.55 -8.23
CA TYR A 58 3.64 14.59 -7.15
C TYR A 58 4.55 13.38 -7.09
N LEU A 59 5.36 13.15 -8.10
CA LEU A 59 6.13 11.90 -8.22
C LEU A 59 7.61 12.18 -8.43
N ASN A 60 8.43 11.21 -7.99
CA ASN A 60 9.86 11.18 -8.32
C ASN A 60 10.15 9.87 -9.06
N PRO A 61 11.01 9.89 -10.08
CA PRO A 61 11.40 8.64 -10.74
C PRO A 61 12.05 7.67 -9.75
N PHE A 62 11.74 6.39 -9.90
CA PHE A 62 12.30 5.34 -9.06
C PHE A 62 12.31 4.04 -9.84
N GLN A 63 13.49 3.47 -10.09
CA GLN A 63 13.63 2.27 -10.91
C GLN A 63 12.94 2.47 -12.28
N ASP A 64 12.06 1.55 -12.66
CA ASP A 64 11.31 1.65 -13.91
C ASP A 64 9.92 2.28 -13.73
N GLY A 65 9.67 2.87 -12.57
CA GLY A 65 8.40 3.52 -12.25
C GLY A 65 8.63 4.81 -11.47
N PHE A 66 7.78 5.03 -10.46
CA PHE A 66 7.79 6.29 -9.71
C PHE A 66 7.51 6.02 -8.24
N VAL A 67 7.92 6.96 -7.38
CA VAL A 67 7.48 6.99 -5.98
C VAL A 67 6.73 8.28 -5.74
N VAL A 68 5.73 8.22 -4.87
CA VAL A 68 4.94 9.39 -4.47
C VAL A 68 5.78 10.25 -3.54
N ARG A 69 5.77 11.56 -3.77
CA ARG A 69 6.51 12.51 -2.93
C ARG A 69 5.89 12.59 -1.54
N GLU A 70 6.72 12.91 -0.58
CA GLU A 70 6.30 13.19 0.79
C GLU A 70 6.31 14.69 1.03
N ALA A 71 5.35 15.16 1.85
CA ALA A 71 5.36 16.54 2.31
C ALA A 71 6.49 16.72 3.33
N GLU A 72 6.76 17.97 3.73
CA GLU A 72 7.85 18.29 4.67
C GLU A 72 7.75 17.53 5.99
N ASP A 73 6.53 17.23 6.44
CA ASP A 73 6.29 16.48 7.67
C ASP A 73 6.31 14.96 7.50
N GLY A 74 6.69 14.48 6.32
CA GLY A 74 6.79 13.04 6.02
C GLY A 74 5.51 12.40 5.56
N ARG A 75 4.39 13.14 5.49
CA ARG A 75 3.13 12.59 5.01
C ARG A 75 3.15 12.46 3.50
N CYS A 76 2.36 11.51 2.99
CA CYS A 76 2.13 11.38 1.56
C CYS A 76 1.55 12.69 1.01
N VAL A 77 2.04 13.14 -0.15
CA VAL A 77 1.61 14.39 -0.76
C VAL A 77 0.10 14.40 -1.08
N PHE A 78 -0.50 13.21 -1.25
CA PHE A 78 -1.94 13.09 -1.53
C PHE A 78 -2.81 13.08 -0.27
N PHE A 79 -2.23 13.23 0.90
CA PHE A 79 -3.02 13.21 2.13
C PHE A 79 -3.43 14.63 2.51
N GLU A 80 -4.75 14.90 2.48
CA GLU A 80 -5.37 16.15 2.93
C GLU A 80 -6.69 15.78 3.61
N ASN A 81 -6.66 15.53 4.93
CA ASN A 81 -7.82 15.04 5.67
C ASN A 81 -8.37 13.72 5.08
N GLY A 82 -7.47 12.89 4.60
CA GLY A 82 -7.76 11.65 3.90
C GLY A 82 -7.02 11.62 2.57
N CYS A 83 -6.98 10.47 1.94
CA CYS A 83 -6.29 10.32 0.66
C CYS A 83 -7.15 10.93 -0.46
N VAL A 84 -6.65 11.98 -1.11
CA VAL A 84 -7.41 12.66 -2.18
C VAL A 84 -7.55 11.81 -3.44
N ILE A 85 -6.69 10.78 -3.60
CA ILE A 85 -6.78 9.86 -4.73
C ILE A 85 -7.31 8.48 -4.31
N TYR A 86 -8.08 8.42 -3.23
CA TYR A 86 -8.53 7.15 -2.65
C TYR A 86 -9.04 6.13 -3.69
N PRO A 87 -9.95 6.51 -4.62
CA PRO A 87 -10.47 5.53 -5.58
C PRO A 87 -9.44 4.99 -6.57
N VAL A 88 -8.34 5.72 -6.77
CA VAL A 88 -7.29 5.35 -7.74
C VAL A 88 -5.94 5.16 -7.06
N ARG A 89 -5.95 4.79 -5.80
CA ARG A 89 -4.72 4.56 -5.04
C ARG A 89 -3.82 3.56 -5.75
N PRO A 90 -2.48 3.73 -5.65
CA PRO A 90 -1.57 2.70 -6.12
C PRO A 90 -1.86 1.35 -5.48
N LEU A 91 -1.49 0.28 -6.16
CA LEU A 91 -1.72 -1.07 -5.67
C LEU A 91 -1.17 -1.28 -4.27
N GLN A 92 -0.01 -0.71 -3.98
CA GLN A 92 0.58 -0.78 -2.64
C GLN A 92 -0.39 -0.28 -1.56
N CYS A 93 -1.03 0.86 -1.80
CA CYS A 93 -1.99 1.43 -0.84
C CYS A 93 -3.29 0.63 -0.79
N ARG A 94 -3.74 0.10 -1.95
CA ARG A 94 -4.98 -0.67 -2.03
C ARG A 94 -4.89 -2.02 -1.32
N THR A 95 -3.70 -2.61 -1.25
CA THR A 95 -3.50 -3.91 -0.62
C THR A 95 -3.18 -3.81 0.86
N PHE A 96 -2.86 -2.62 1.37
CA PHE A 96 -2.64 -2.42 2.81
C PHE A 96 -3.91 -2.83 3.60
N PRO A 97 -3.83 -3.51 4.71
CA PRO A 97 -2.62 -3.92 5.44
C PRO A 97 -2.11 -5.32 5.09
N PHE A 98 -2.60 -5.94 4.03
CA PHE A 98 -2.33 -7.33 3.71
C PHE A 98 -1.07 -7.48 2.86
N TRP A 99 0.05 -6.94 3.35
CA TRP A 99 1.37 -7.09 2.75
C TRP A 99 2.10 -8.25 3.40
N PHE A 100 3.01 -8.87 2.65
CA PHE A 100 3.81 -9.97 3.20
C PHE A 100 4.50 -9.58 4.50
N SER A 101 5.11 -8.40 4.55
CA SER A 101 5.82 -7.93 5.75
C SER A 101 4.92 -7.87 6.98
N ASN A 102 3.63 -7.62 6.79
CA ASN A 102 2.65 -7.54 7.88
C ASN A 102 2.07 -8.91 8.23
N MET A 103 1.97 -9.80 7.24
CA MET A 103 1.25 -11.06 7.36
C MET A 103 2.17 -12.26 7.60
N ARG A 104 3.47 -12.07 7.58
CA ARG A 104 4.45 -13.16 7.70
C ARG A 104 4.45 -13.82 9.07
N SER A 105 3.95 -13.15 10.10
CA SER A 105 3.88 -13.70 11.45
C SER A 105 2.81 -12.98 12.25
N LEU A 106 2.31 -13.65 13.29
CA LEU A 106 1.36 -13.03 14.20
C LEU A 106 1.98 -11.81 14.90
N PHE A 107 3.27 -11.87 15.20
CA PHE A 107 3.98 -10.76 15.82
C PHE A 107 3.94 -9.52 14.91
N SER A 108 4.29 -9.69 13.64
CA SER A 108 4.26 -8.59 12.67
C SER A 108 2.85 -8.02 12.52
N TRP A 109 1.85 -8.89 12.49
CA TRP A 109 0.45 -8.48 12.38
C TRP A 109 0.01 -7.64 13.59
N LYS A 110 0.38 -8.06 14.79
CA LYS A 110 0.03 -7.32 16.00
C LYS A 110 0.63 -5.92 16.00
N GLU A 111 1.83 -5.76 15.47
CA GLU A 111 2.46 -4.45 15.32
C GLU A 111 1.63 -3.53 14.43
N VAL A 112 1.14 -4.06 13.30
CA VAL A 112 0.31 -3.28 12.39
C VAL A 112 -1.02 -2.91 13.04
N CYS A 113 -1.60 -3.84 13.81
CA CYS A 113 -2.88 -3.58 14.51
C CYS A 113 -2.79 -2.38 15.45
N THR A 114 -1.63 -2.13 16.04
CA THR A 114 -1.46 -0.98 16.93
C THR A 114 -1.47 0.35 16.18
N ARG A 115 -1.20 0.32 14.85
CA ARG A 115 -1.08 1.53 14.05
C ARG A 115 -2.29 1.78 13.16
N CYS A 116 -3.11 0.77 12.93
CA CYS A 116 -4.24 0.89 12.01
C CYS A 116 -5.56 0.63 12.72
N PRO A 117 -6.31 1.69 13.07
CA PRO A 117 -7.56 1.52 13.81
C PRO A 117 -8.69 0.87 13.00
N GLY A 118 -8.53 0.76 11.69
CA GLY A 118 -9.53 0.10 10.84
C GLY A 118 -9.49 -1.42 10.87
N ILE A 119 -8.42 -2.00 11.41
CA ILE A 119 -8.32 -3.44 11.56
C ILE A 119 -9.30 -3.91 12.65
N GLY A 120 -10.08 -4.92 12.35
CA GLY A 120 -11.12 -5.42 13.24
C GLY A 120 -12.49 -4.84 12.97
N LYS A 121 -12.60 -3.92 12.03
CA LYS A 121 -13.87 -3.24 11.69
C LYS A 121 -14.23 -3.51 10.24
N GLY A 122 -15.49 -3.33 9.90
CA GLY A 122 -15.97 -3.37 8.54
C GLY A 122 -16.09 -4.77 7.96
N ARG A 123 -15.78 -4.88 6.67
CA ARG A 123 -15.96 -6.10 5.89
C ARG A 123 -14.94 -7.18 6.31
N LEU A 124 -15.40 -8.43 6.29
CA LEU A 124 -14.51 -9.58 6.50
C LEU A 124 -13.81 -9.92 5.18
N TYR A 125 -12.48 -9.91 5.21
CA TYR A 125 -11.65 -10.40 4.10
C TYR A 125 -11.32 -11.85 4.36
N THR A 126 -11.58 -12.70 3.40
CA THR A 126 -11.33 -14.14 3.53
C THR A 126 -9.84 -14.43 3.41
N ARG A 127 -9.46 -15.64 3.85
CA ARG A 127 -8.09 -16.13 3.69
C ARG A 127 -7.63 -16.01 2.24
N GLU A 128 -8.48 -16.38 1.29
CA GLU A 128 -8.17 -16.35 -0.13
C GLU A 128 -7.96 -14.92 -0.61
N GLU A 129 -8.79 -13.98 -0.18
CA GLU A 129 -8.63 -12.57 -0.53
C GLU A 129 -7.33 -11.99 0.03
N ILE A 130 -6.98 -12.38 1.27
CA ILE A 130 -5.75 -11.92 1.91
C ILE A 130 -4.54 -12.45 1.15
N LEU A 131 -4.55 -13.74 0.79
CA LEU A 131 -3.46 -14.34 0.02
C LEU A 131 -3.30 -13.67 -1.35
N LEU A 132 -4.40 -13.33 -2.00
CA LEU A 132 -4.34 -12.62 -3.28
C LEU A 132 -3.71 -11.23 -3.11
N SER A 133 -4.04 -10.53 -2.04
CA SER A 133 -3.44 -9.22 -1.75
C SER A 133 -1.95 -9.34 -1.50
N ILE A 134 -1.53 -10.34 -0.73
CA ILE A 134 -0.11 -10.60 -0.47
C ILE A 134 0.61 -10.85 -1.79
N GLN A 135 0.07 -11.72 -2.63
CA GLN A 135 0.68 -12.05 -3.92
C GLN A 135 0.75 -10.83 -4.84
N ALA A 136 -0.33 -10.05 -4.90
CA ALA A 136 -0.38 -8.88 -5.76
C ALA A 136 0.65 -7.81 -5.37
N SER A 137 0.92 -7.67 -4.08
CA SER A 137 1.84 -6.65 -3.58
C SER A 137 3.31 -7.07 -3.57
N LEU A 138 3.61 -8.38 -3.64
CA LEU A 138 4.99 -8.87 -3.57
C LEU A 138 5.92 -8.24 -4.61
N PRO A 139 5.56 -8.15 -5.89
CA PRO A 139 6.48 -7.56 -6.87
C PRO A 139 6.82 -6.10 -6.57
N ILE A 140 5.89 -5.36 -5.98
CA ILE A 140 6.12 -3.97 -5.59
C ILE A 140 7.23 -3.90 -4.55
N PHE A 141 7.16 -4.75 -3.54
CA PHE A 141 8.14 -4.74 -2.46
C PHE A 141 9.50 -5.25 -2.90
N GLU A 142 9.56 -6.10 -3.91
CA GLU A 142 10.83 -6.48 -4.51
C GLU A 142 11.51 -5.27 -5.15
N VAL A 143 10.77 -4.46 -5.90
CA VAL A 143 11.30 -3.25 -6.53
C VAL A 143 11.76 -2.25 -5.48
N VAL A 144 10.93 -2.00 -4.48
CA VAL A 144 11.23 -1.04 -3.41
C VAL A 144 12.44 -1.50 -2.60
N TRP A 145 12.49 -2.79 -2.25
CA TRP A 145 13.60 -3.36 -1.50
C TRP A 145 14.93 -3.22 -2.24
N GLU A 146 14.94 -3.55 -3.53
CA GLU A 146 16.15 -3.43 -4.34
C GLU A 146 16.63 -1.99 -4.42
N GLY A 147 15.70 -1.03 -4.54
CA GLY A 147 16.03 0.38 -4.55
C GLY A 147 16.66 0.85 -3.25
N ASP A 148 16.09 0.43 -2.12
CA ASP A 148 16.58 0.81 -0.79
C ASP A 148 17.92 0.18 -0.45
N SER A 149 18.19 -1.02 -0.96
CA SER A 149 19.42 -1.73 -0.64
C SER A 149 20.62 -1.29 -1.46
N LYS A 150 20.42 -0.46 -2.46
CA LYS A 150 21.53 0.05 -3.28
C LYS A 150 22.25 1.16 -2.54
N PRO A 151 23.58 1.10 -2.49
CA PRO A 151 24.37 2.15 -1.86
C PRO A 151 24.26 3.48 -2.58
#